data_45d082966b24be315a871a306a71744b
#
_entry.id   45d082966b24be315a871a306a71744b
#
_cell.length_a   1.000
_cell.length_b   1.000
_cell.length_c   1.000
_cell.angle_alpha   90.00
_cell.angle_beta   90.00
_cell.angle_gamma   90.00
#
_symmetry.space_group_name_H-M   'P 1'
#
loop_
_entity.id
_entity.type
_entity.pdbx_description
1 polymer ?
#
loop_
_entity_poly.entity_id
_entity_poly.type
_entity_poly.pdbx_seq_one_letter_code
_entity_poly.pdbx_strand_id
1 'polypeptide(L)'
;MEGYLRAMQTAGINVLPEWIARGEGRFAFGYEATGEFLNWPAADRPTGIIAFNDAMAVGAMNAIQERGLEVGVDIAVTGFDDAPMAQYLHPPLTSVRQPVWEVGQRLMRMLLASLNGNAPEERQVLLPPQLIVRESSGSQFQWPGRESSPDQEGGWGDSLTRSRGNP
;
A
#
# COMPACT_ATOMS: atom_id res chain seq x y z
N MET A 1 7.39 1.49 5.19
CA MET A 1 7.38 1.17 6.63
C MET A 1 7.02 2.38 7.49
N GLU A 2 7.73 3.49 7.38
CA GLU A 2 7.45 4.70 8.19
C GLU A 2 6.00 5.20 8.08
N GLY A 3 5.45 5.29 6.86
CA GLY A 3 4.05 5.68 6.65
C GLY A 3 3.03 4.76 7.35
N TYR A 4 3.27 3.45 7.31
CA TYR A 4 2.45 2.48 8.04
C TYR A 4 2.48 2.73 9.54
N LEU A 5 3.68 2.82 10.13
CA LEU A 5 3.83 3.04 11.57
C LEU A 5 3.18 4.36 12.01
N ARG A 6 3.35 5.43 11.20
CA ARG A 6 2.72 6.71 11.49
C ARG A 6 1.19 6.65 11.41
N ALA A 7 0.63 5.95 10.42
CA ALA A 7 -0.81 5.79 10.30
C ALA A 7 -1.40 5.02 11.49
N MET A 8 -0.76 3.92 11.90
CA MET A 8 -1.18 3.13 13.05
C MET A 8 -1.09 3.93 14.34
N GLN A 9 -0.01 4.69 14.55
CA GLN A 9 0.16 5.57 15.70
C GLN A 9 -0.93 6.65 15.75
N THR A 10 -1.26 7.26 14.59
CA THR A 10 -2.32 8.29 14.51
C THR A 10 -3.68 7.69 14.85
N ALA A 11 -3.91 6.42 14.51
CA ALA A 11 -5.11 5.68 14.87
C ALA A 11 -5.11 5.16 16.32
N GLY A 12 -4.07 5.44 17.11
CA GLY A 12 -3.94 4.95 18.49
C GLY A 12 -3.64 3.44 18.59
N ILE A 13 -3.18 2.81 17.50
CA ILE A 13 -2.90 1.38 17.43
C ILE A 13 -1.40 1.16 17.66
N ASN A 14 -1.07 0.40 18.70
CA ASN A 14 0.30 -0.01 18.98
C ASN A 14 0.67 -1.22 18.13
N VAL A 15 1.63 -1.05 17.22
CA VAL A 15 2.07 -2.11 16.30
C VAL A 15 3.01 -3.07 17.04
N LEU A 16 2.68 -4.36 17.02
CA LEU A 16 3.53 -5.40 17.57
C LEU A 16 4.58 -5.83 16.52
N PRO A 17 5.84 -6.12 16.94
CA PRO A 17 6.90 -6.53 16.01
C PRO A 17 6.54 -7.76 15.16
N GLU A 18 5.80 -8.70 15.73
CA GLU A 18 5.34 -9.93 15.07
C GLU A 18 4.32 -9.70 13.95
N TRP A 19 3.69 -8.51 13.91
CA TRP A 19 2.79 -8.15 12.80
C TRP A 19 3.55 -7.73 11.54
N ILE A 20 4.88 -7.68 11.61
CA ILE A 20 5.73 -7.23 10.51
C ILE A 20 6.59 -8.38 10.01
N ALA A 21 6.18 -8.99 8.90
CA ALA A 21 7.01 -9.94 8.18
C ALA A 21 8.01 -9.20 7.27
N ARG A 22 9.28 -9.59 7.33
CA ARG A 22 10.36 -9.00 6.54
C ARG A 22 10.94 -10.03 5.59
N GLY A 23 10.97 -9.73 4.29
CA GLY A 23 11.50 -10.63 3.28
C GLY A 23 11.54 -10.02 1.90
N GLU A 24 11.65 -10.87 0.90
CA GLU A 24 11.76 -10.46 -0.49
C GLU A 24 10.39 -10.11 -1.07
N GLY A 25 10.35 -9.12 -1.97
CA GLY A 25 9.12 -8.62 -2.61
C GLY A 25 8.52 -9.58 -3.67
N ARG A 26 8.50 -10.88 -3.39
CA ARG A 26 8.02 -11.94 -4.31
C ARG A 26 6.71 -12.56 -3.81
N PHE A 27 5.95 -13.11 -4.75
CA PHE A 27 4.74 -13.87 -4.50
C PHE A 27 4.91 -14.93 -3.38
N ALA A 28 5.96 -15.77 -3.48
CA ALA A 28 6.20 -16.84 -2.53
C ALA A 28 6.31 -16.33 -1.09
N PHE A 29 7.02 -15.22 -0.87
CA PHE A 29 7.12 -14.65 0.46
C PHE A 29 5.77 -14.13 0.98
N GLY A 30 4.97 -13.46 0.14
CA GLY A 30 3.61 -13.03 0.52
C GLY A 30 2.71 -14.19 0.91
N TYR A 31 2.80 -15.30 0.17
CA TYR A 31 2.07 -16.53 0.46
C TYR A 31 2.50 -17.17 1.79
N GLU A 32 3.81 -17.37 1.99
CA GLU A 32 4.38 -18.02 3.17
C GLU A 32 4.12 -17.20 4.45
N ALA A 33 4.44 -15.91 4.43
CA ALA A 33 4.24 -15.02 5.58
C ALA A 33 2.75 -14.91 5.97
N THR A 34 1.87 -14.83 4.99
CA THR A 34 0.43 -14.84 5.27
C THR A 34 0.00 -16.19 5.84
N GLY A 35 0.54 -17.28 5.31
CA GLY A 35 0.31 -18.61 5.84
C GLY A 35 0.68 -18.75 7.32
N GLU A 36 1.79 -18.12 7.74
CA GLU A 36 2.21 -18.09 9.15
C GLU A 36 1.22 -17.29 10.01
N PHE A 37 0.78 -16.11 9.57
CA PHE A 37 -0.22 -15.32 10.28
C PHE A 37 -1.56 -16.07 10.45
N LEU A 38 -1.96 -16.82 9.42
CA LEU A 38 -3.20 -17.61 9.45
C LEU A 38 -3.13 -18.83 10.39
N ASN A 39 -1.94 -19.27 10.80
CA ASN A 39 -1.76 -20.32 11.79
C ASN A 39 -1.94 -19.80 13.24
N TRP A 40 -2.03 -18.51 13.46
CA TRP A 40 -2.28 -17.94 14.77
C TRP A 40 -3.72 -18.29 15.25
N PRO A 41 -3.98 -18.23 16.57
CA PRO A 41 -5.33 -18.36 17.09
C PRO A 41 -6.28 -17.38 16.40
N ALA A 42 -7.51 -17.77 16.15
CA ALA A 42 -8.46 -16.95 15.39
C ALA A 42 -8.67 -15.52 15.95
N ALA A 43 -8.56 -15.38 17.28
CA ALA A 43 -8.66 -14.07 17.94
C ALA A 43 -7.46 -13.14 17.69
N ASP A 44 -6.31 -13.70 17.31
CA ASP A 44 -5.04 -12.96 17.14
C ASP A 44 -4.70 -12.76 15.66
N ARG A 45 -5.46 -13.37 14.74
CA ARG A 45 -5.23 -13.27 13.31
C ARG A 45 -5.41 -11.83 12.82
N PRO A 46 -4.56 -11.37 11.88
CA PRO A 46 -4.77 -10.08 11.27
C PRO A 46 -6.09 -10.04 10.47
N THR A 47 -6.83 -8.96 10.59
CA THR A 47 -8.01 -8.66 9.78
C THR A 47 -7.67 -7.88 8.51
N GLY A 48 -6.41 -7.48 8.36
CA GLY A 48 -5.92 -6.77 7.19
C GLY A 48 -4.43 -6.98 6.96
N ILE A 49 -4.05 -7.11 5.70
CA ILE A 49 -2.66 -7.28 5.25
C ILE A 49 -2.31 -6.15 4.29
N ILE A 50 -1.25 -5.42 4.61
CA ILE A 50 -0.66 -4.42 3.74
C ILE A 50 0.60 -5.03 3.14
N ALA A 51 0.56 -5.41 1.87
CA ALA A 51 1.70 -5.96 1.17
C ALA A 51 2.62 -4.85 0.62
N PHE A 52 3.91 -5.13 0.57
CA PHE A 52 4.93 -4.23 0.03
C PHE A 52 4.72 -3.93 -1.47
N ASN A 53 4.21 -4.91 -2.22
CA ASN A 53 3.88 -4.79 -3.64
C ASN A 53 2.73 -5.74 -4.02
N ASP A 54 2.24 -5.62 -5.26
CA ASP A 54 1.13 -6.44 -5.76
C ASP A 54 1.48 -7.92 -5.87
N ALA A 55 2.74 -8.27 -6.17
CA ALA A 55 3.15 -9.67 -6.24
C ALA A 55 3.01 -10.37 -4.88
N MET A 56 3.42 -9.71 -3.80
CA MET A 56 3.21 -10.21 -2.44
C MET A 56 1.73 -10.24 -2.06
N ALA A 57 0.95 -9.22 -2.47
CA ALA A 57 -0.49 -9.18 -2.24
C ALA A 57 -1.20 -10.38 -2.86
N VAL A 58 -0.84 -10.75 -4.11
CA VAL A 58 -1.37 -11.94 -4.78
C VAL A 58 -1.01 -13.21 -4.01
N GLY A 59 0.21 -13.32 -3.51
CA GLY A 59 0.61 -14.43 -2.64
C GLY A 59 -0.24 -14.52 -1.37
N ALA A 60 -0.46 -13.38 -0.72
CA ALA A 60 -1.31 -13.30 0.46
C ALA A 60 -2.75 -13.71 0.17
N MET A 61 -3.33 -13.22 -0.93
CA MET A 61 -4.69 -13.57 -1.35
C MET A 61 -4.84 -15.08 -1.56
N ASN A 62 -3.86 -15.71 -2.21
CA ASN A 62 -3.87 -17.15 -2.43
C ASN A 62 -3.82 -17.94 -1.10
N ALA A 63 -2.95 -17.54 -0.18
CA ALA A 63 -2.85 -18.19 1.12
C ALA A 63 -4.15 -18.09 1.94
N ILE A 64 -4.86 -16.96 1.84
CA ILE A 64 -6.17 -16.74 2.46
C ILE A 64 -7.22 -17.66 1.84
N GLN A 65 -7.32 -17.67 0.50
CA GLN A 65 -8.31 -18.43 -0.24
C GLN A 65 -8.12 -19.96 -0.10
N GLU A 66 -6.90 -20.46 -0.07
CA GLU A 66 -6.61 -21.88 0.16
C GLU A 66 -7.06 -22.39 1.55
N ARG A 67 -7.21 -21.47 2.51
CA ARG A 67 -7.75 -21.79 3.84
C ARG A 67 -9.27 -21.62 3.94
N GLY A 68 -9.93 -21.38 2.80
CA GLY A 68 -11.39 -21.19 2.75
C GLY A 68 -11.86 -19.86 3.33
N LEU A 69 -10.94 -18.88 3.50
CA LEU A 69 -11.26 -17.52 3.93
C LEU A 69 -11.50 -16.62 2.71
N GLU A 70 -12.31 -15.60 2.89
CA GLU A 70 -12.70 -14.68 1.82
C GLU A 70 -11.93 -13.35 1.93
N VAL A 71 -11.17 -13.04 0.87
CA VAL A 71 -10.41 -11.78 0.75
C VAL A 71 -11.39 -10.60 0.66
N GLY A 72 -11.15 -9.56 1.47
CA GLY A 72 -12.01 -8.38 1.55
C GLY A 72 -13.21 -8.55 2.48
N VAL A 73 -13.48 -9.76 2.95
CA VAL A 73 -14.54 -10.08 3.93
C VAL A 73 -13.92 -10.50 5.26
N ASP A 74 -13.19 -11.61 5.28
CA ASP A 74 -12.52 -12.10 6.48
C ASP A 74 -11.20 -11.35 6.72
N ILE A 75 -10.46 -11.11 5.63
CA ILE A 75 -9.15 -10.43 5.68
C ILE A 75 -9.04 -9.46 4.50
N ALA A 76 -8.88 -8.19 4.81
CA ALA A 76 -8.58 -7.17 3.82
C ALA A 76 -7.13 -7.29 3.32
N VAL A 77 -6.92 -7.10 2.00
CA VAL A 77 -5.56 -7.12 1.41
C VAL A 77 -5.37 -5.87 0.55
N THR A 78 -4.21 -5.23 0.71
CA THR A 78 -3.80 -4.12 -0.15
C THR A 78 -2.40 -4.36 -0.70
N GLY A 79 -2.15 -3.88 -1.92
CA GLY A 79 -0.88 -3.95 -2.62
C GLY A 79 -0.28 -2.58 -2.88
N PHE A 80 0.79 -2.58 -3.68
CA PHE A 80 1.49 -1.40 -4.16
C PHE A 80 2.04 -1.70 -5.56
N ASP A 81 1.97 -0.76 -6.49
CA ASP A 81 2.35 -0.68 -7.89
C ASP A 81 1.15 -0.53 -8.83
N ASP A 82 -0.01 -1.05 -8.50
CA ASP A 82 -1.20 -1.17 -9.36
C ASP A 82 -0.86 -1.83 -10.71
N ALA A 83 -0.23 -3.00 -10.61
CA ALA A 83 0.11 -3.81 -11.78
C ALA A 83 -1.13 -4.09 -12.63
N PRO A 84 -1.00 -4.18 -13.97
CA PRO A 84 -2.16 -4.36 -14.87
C PRO A 84 -3.08 -5.52 -14.50
N MET A 85 -2.55 -6.56 -13.87
CA MET A 85 -3.31 -7.72 -13.41
C MET A 85 -4.16 -7.45 -12.16
N ALA A 86 -3.87 -6.43 -11.37
CA ALA A 86 -4.54 -6.16 -10.10
C ALA A 86 -6.07 -6.03 -10.22
N GLN A 87 -6.55 -5.47 -11.32
CA GLN A 87 -7.97 -5.29 -11.61
C GLN A 87 -8.70 -6.59 -12.03
N TYR A 88 -7.96 -7.63 -12.42
CA TYR A 88 -8.51 -8.91 -12.88
C TYR A 88 -8.42 -10.02 -11.84
N LEU A 89 -7.87 -9.73 -10.67
CA LEU A 89 -7.86 -10.67 -9.55
C LEU A 89 -9.27 -10.87 -8.98
N HIS A 90 -9.47 -11.92 -8.20
CA HIS A 90 -10.73 -12.22 -7.56
C HIS A 90 -10.53 -12.37 -6.04
N PRO A 91 -11.00 -11.37 -5.27
CA PRO A 91 -11.52 -10.06 -5.70
C PRO A 91 -10.43 -9.15 -6.32
N PRO A 92 -10.81 -8.11 -7.10
CA PRO A 92 -9.87 -7.10 -7.60
C PRO A 92 -9.08 -6.45 -6.48
N LEU A 93 -7.76 -6.27 -6.68
CA LEU A 93 -6.82 -5.81 -5.67
C LEU A 93 -6.83 -4.28 -5.53
N THR A 94 -7.10 -3.80 -4.31
CA THR A 94 -6.80 -2.43 -3.90
C THR A 94 -5.28 -2.23 -3.87
N SER A 95 -4.79 -1.24 -4.59
CA SER A 95 -3.35 -1.00 -4.71
C SER A 95 -3.01 0.48 -4.85
N VAL A 96 -1.78 0.84 -4.54
CA VAL A 96 -1.26 2.20 -4.73
C VAL A 96 -0.59 2.31 -6.10
N ARG A 97 -1.17 3.12 -6.99
CA ARG A 97 -0.61 3.39 -8.32
C ARG A 97 0.50 4.42 -8.24
N GLN A 98 1.66 4.06 -8.74
CA GLN A 98 2.76 5.00 -8.95
C GLN A 98 2.66 5.66 -10.32
N PRO A 99 2.96 6.97 -10.47
CA PRO A 99 2.97 7.65 -11.77
C PRO A 99 4.26 7.34 -12.58
N VAL A 100 4.52 6.05 -12.82
CA VAL A 100 5.79 5.54 -13.41
C VAL A 100 6.11 6.16 -14.76
N TRP A 101 5.08 6.43 -15.58
CA TRP A 101 5.27 7.09 -16.88
C TRP A 101 5.80 8.52 -16.72
N GLU A 102 5.20 9.30 -15.82
CA GLU A 102 5.63 10.66 -15.54
C GLU A 102 7.02 10.70 -14.90
N VAL A 103 7.31 9.76 -13.98
CA VAL A 103 8.66 9.56 -13.42
C VAL A 103 9.67 9.36 -14.53
N GLY A 104 9.43 8.44 -15.46
CA GLY A 104 10.31 8.14 -16.59
C GLY A 104 10.54 9.36 -17.48
N GLN A 105 9.47 10.11 -17.82
CA GLN A 105 9.57 11.31 -18.62
C GLN A 105 10.40 12.40 -17.92
N ARG A 106 10.17 12.63 -16.64
CA ARG A 106 10.92 13.64 -15.86
C ARG A 106 12.39 13.28 -15.73
N LEU A 107 12.69 12.03 -15.40
CA LEU A 107 14.07 11.55 -15.32
C LEU A 107 14.82 11.73 -16.64
N MET A 108 14.19 11.40 -17.78
CA MET A 108 14.80 11.60 -19.09
C MET A 108 15.06 13.07 -19.41
N ARG A 109 14.11 13.97 -19.10
CA ARG A 109 14.30 15.42 -19.29
C ARG A 109 15.46 15.94 -18.44
N MET A 110 15.55 15.53 -17.18
CA MET A 110 16.63 15.93 -16.28
C MET A 110 17.99 15.42 -16.78
N LEU A 111 18.05 14.17 -17.24
CA LEU A 111 19.26 13.59 -17.81
C LEU A 111 19.72 14.36 -19.05
N LEU A 112 18.83 14.63 -20.00
CA LEU A 112 19.16 15.38 -21.22
C LEU A 112 19.60 16.80 -20.92
N ALA A 113 18.97 17.48 -19.97
CA ALA A 113 19.40 18.80 -19.52
C ALA A 113 20.84 18.77 -18.99
N SER A 114 21.15 17.78 -18.13
CA SER A 114 22.50 17.61 -17.56
C SER A 114 23.54 17.30 -18.62
N LEU A 115 23.25 16.47 -19.61
CA LEU A 115 24.16 16.14 -20.72
C LEU A 115 24.44 17.37 -21.62
N ASN A 116 23.47 18.26 -21.75
CA ASN A 116 23.62 19.51 -22.52
C ASN A 116 24.29 20.66 -21.73
N GLY A 117 24.83 20.37 -20.53
CA GLY A 117 25.48 21.35 -19.68
C GLY A 117 24.53 22.30 -18.92
N ASN A 118 23.23 22.03 -19.01
CA ASN A 118 22.19 22.75 -18.27
C ASN A 118 21.88 22.00 -16.98
N ALA A 119 22.19 22.57 -15.82
CA ALA A 119 21.74 21.97 -14.56
C ALA A 119 20.21 22.00 -14.49
N PRO A 120 19.54 20.87 -14.13
CA PRO A 120 18.09 20.90 -13.92
C PRO A 120 17.75 21.89 -12.80
N GLU A 121 16.71 22.70 -13.00
CA GLU A 121 16.24 23.67 -12.00
C GLU A 121 15.83 22.97 -10.69
N GLU A 122 15.19 21.81 -10.81
CA GLU A 122 14.82 20.97 -9.69
C GLU A 122 15.66 19.69 -9.68
N ARG A 123 16.41 19.45 -8.59
CA ARG A 123 17.19 18.22 -8.41
C ARG A 123 16.39 17.07 -7.78
N GLN A 124 15.27 17.39 -7.19
CA GLN A 124 14.38 16.42 -6.54
C GLN A 124 12.95 16.79 -6.83
N VAL A 125 12.23 15.84 -7.44
CA VAL A 125 10.80 15.98 -7.75
C VAL A 125 10.04 14.85 -7.07
N LEU A 126 9.06 15.21 -6.27
CA LEU A 126 8.14 14.23 -5.66
C LEU A 126 6.83 14.22 -6.45
N LEU A 127 6.45 13.05 -6.92
CA LEU A 127 5.18 12.82 -7.60
C LEU A 127 4.23 12.06 -6.68
N PRO A 128 3.01 12.55 -6.44
CA PRO A 128 2.08 11.88 -5.56
C PRO A 128 1.59 10.58 -6.19
N PRO A 129 1.59 9.47 -5.44
CA PRO A 129 0.92 8.23 -5.85
C PRO A 129 -0.60 8.37 -5.68
N GLN A 130 -1.35 7.46 -6.28
CA GLN A 130 -2.82 7.39 -6.18
C GLN A 130 -3.26 6.07 -5.56
N LEU A 131 -4.12 6.10 -4.54
CA LEU A 131 -4.77 4.90 -4.03
C LEU A 131 -5.91 4.51 -4.97
N ILE A 132 -5.86 3.28 -5.50
CA ILE A 132 -6.91 2.67 -6.32
C ILE A 132 -7.66 1.68 -5.45
N VAL A 133 -8.80 2.10 -4.94
CA VAL A 133 -9.64 1.27 -4.07
C VAL A 133 -10.43 0.27 -4.90
N ARG A 134 -10.36 -1.02 -4.51
CA ARG A 134 -11.10 -2.14 -5.09
C ARG A 134 -11.63 -3.05 -3.97
N GLU A 135 -12.14 -4.21 -4.34
CA GLU A 135 -12.89 -5.10 -3.43
C GLU A 135 -12.01 -5.77 -2.37
N SER A 136 -10.73 -6.03 -2.66
CA SER A 136 -9.85 -6.75 -1.73
C SER A 136 -9.61 -6.07 -0.38
N SER A 137 -9.87 -4.76 -0.28
CA SER A 137 -9.79 -4.01 0.97
C SER A 137 -11.13 -3.92 1.73
N GLY A 138 -12.15 -4.67 1.30
CA GLY A 138 -13.45 -4.65 1.95
C GLY A 138 -14.26 -3.37 1.72
N SER A 139 -13.97 -2.64 0.64
CA SER A 139 -14.65 -1.37 0.31
C SER A 139 -16.16 -1.51 0.13
N GLN A 140 -16.65 -2.73 -0.12
CA GLN A 140 -18.08 -3.04 -0.29
C GLN A 140 -18.79 -3.39 1.03
N PHE A 141 -18.04 -3.58 2.11
CA PHE A 141 -18.59 -3.98 3.40
C PHE A 141 -18.59 -2.82 4.39
N GLN A 142 -19.71 -2.66 5.11
CA GLN A 142 -19.75 -1.85 6.33
C GLN A 142 -19.18 -2.71 7.47
N TRP A 143 -17.89 -2.50 7.81
CA TRP A 143 -17.29 -3.15 8.97
C TRP A 143 -18.01 -2.73 10.26
N PRO A 144 -18.38 -3.66 11.16
CA PRO A 144 -18.98 -3.32 12.44
C PRO A 144 -18.08 -2.34 13.21
N GLY A 145 -18.61 -1.19 13.61
CA GLY A 145 -17.86 -0.15 14.36
C GLY A 145 -17.24 0.96 13.51
N ARG A 146 -17.41 0.96 12.19
CA ARG A 146 -17.04 2.11 11.35
C ARG A 146 -18.19 3.11 11.35
N GLU A 147 -18.17 4.08 12.26
CA GLU A 147 -18.91 5.32 12.04
C GLU A 147 -18.35 5.97 10.76
N SER A 148 -19.24 6.37 9.85
CA SER A 148 -18.88 7.10 8.65
C SER A 148 -18.13 8.38 9.06
N SER A 149 -16.80 8.39 8.92
CA SER A 149 -16.04 9.61 9.10
C SER A 149 -16.49 10.62 8.05
N PRO A 150 -16.88 11.83 8.42
CA PRO A 150 -17.33 12.86 7.48
C PRO A 150 -16.21 13.44 6.61
N ASP A 151 -14.97 12.96 6.71
CA ASP A 151 -13.79 13.60 6.13
C ASP A 151 -13.27 12.95 4.83
N GLN A 152 -14.15 12.47 3.95
CA GLN A 152 -13.70 12.01 2.61
C GLN A 152 -13.44 13.15 1.60
N GLU A 153 -13.56 14.43 1.99
CA GLU A 153 -13.26 15.59 1.11
C GLU A 153 -11.99 16.37 1.48
N GLY A 154 -11.18 15.92 2.43
CA GLY A 154 -9.95 16.60 2.87
C GLY A 154 -8.70 15.98 2.25
N GLY A 155 -8.17 16.58 1.18
CA GLY A 155 -6.94 16.16 0.52
C GLY A 155 -5.73 16.12 1.49
N TRP A 156 -5.04 14.99 1.49
CA TRP A 156 -3.76 14.76 2.20
C TRP A 156 -2.59 15.59 1.63
N GLY A 157 -2.90 16.63 0.77
CA GLY A 157 -1.92 17.42 0.03
C GLY A 157 -1.16 18.50 0.82
N ASP A 158 -1.72 19.05 1.90
CA ASP A 158 -1.20 20.32 2.45
C ASP A 158 -0.26 20.21 3.64
N SER A 159 -0.05 19.04 4.24
CA SER A 159 0.80 18.93 5.43
C SER A 159 2.28 18.65 5.16
N LEU A 160 2.67 18.32 3.93
CA LEU A 160 4.05 17.97 3.60
C LEU A 160 4.94 19.15 3.18
N THR A 161 4.38 20.36 2.99
CA THR A 161 5.14 21.54 2.54
C THR A 161 5.56 22.50 3.66
N ARG A 162 5.23 22.24 4.94
CA ARG A 162 5.48 23.18 6.04
C ARG A 162 6.52 22.77 7.07
N SER A 163 7.62 22.12 6.69
CA SER A 163 8.76 22.08 7.62
C SER A 163 10.11 21.97 6.91
N ARG A 164 10.54 23.05 6.26
CA ARG A 164 11.94 23.41 6.08
C ARG A 164 12.04 24.91 5.89
N GLY A 165 11.94 25.62 6.97
CA GLY A 165 12.47 26.97 7.11
C GLY A 165 13.53 26.95 8.18
N ASN A 166 14.68 27.04 7.73
CA ASN A 166 15.93 27.64 8.14
C ASN A 166 16.16 28.05 9.62
N PRO A 167 17.41 28.20 10.10
CA PRO A 167 18.45 29.06 9.53
C PRO A 167 19.69 28.33 9.04
#